data_df1eaecbc19e843351c5431601c477e5
#
_entry.id   df1eaecbc19e843351c5431601c477e5
#
_cell.length_a   1.000
_cell.length_b   1.000
_cell.length_c   1.000
_cell.angle_alpha   90.00
_cell.angle_beta   90.00
_cell.angle_gamma   90.00
#
_symmetry.space_group_name_H-M   'P 1'
#
loop_
_entity.id
_entity.type
_entity.pdbx_description
1 polymer ?
#
loop_
_entity_poly.entity_id
_entity_poly.type
_entity_poly.pdbx_seq_one_letter_code
_entity_poly.pdbx_strand_id
1 'polypeptide(L)'
;MVLFILAPFLPVNQTTATVTWPQHKSVKSVEAPLIAHSPQSISLDVPFSAIQAMKGQKDGIIASTLPGQSLQATQRGLFIRVSEHTVDVLSRDTPFLTLHRSEVEAAHDGTIHIEVDKDGARARVTGLGNPVTFTSDDAHLRPITMGIFSDLPLDTPQAAVQGMKVTVHIDTRFTTSPTLVKLLAMIIGVICMILSWIALARIDAIVQPTPHTPTGYRRPDGTIRSHWSSFTALDAVVYIILLIWHFIGANTSDDGYIHTMVRVANQGAGYMANYYRWYGVTESPFGSPYYDILKGFAAANPTSPFVRLPALICAVLTWMLISKSIIPRLGEGLYKRKITTWTAAGVFLIFHMAFNNGMRPEPFVAMMALLTWALLEKSIATHRMLPATISVLTAALALSGNPTGLMAVAALVAAIRPLLHVMRERRPRVGVAAQIGPIAASGFAILTCVFGDHNIGAVREATRVRGDIGPVSYTHLRAHETKAN
;
A
#
# COMPACT_ATOMS: atom_id res chain seq x y z
N MET A 1 -14.82 2.45 20.87
CA MET A 1 -14.75 3.74 20.15
C MET A 1 -13.52 4.55 20.53
N VAL A 2 -13.32 4.96 21.79
CA VAL A 2 -12.21 5.82 22.22
C VAL A 2 -10.84 5.25 21.81
N LEU A 3 -10.58 3.96 22.00
CA LEU A 3 -9.33 3.31 21.61
C LEU A 3 -9.07 3.40 20.11
N PHE A 4 -10.10 3.33 19.28
CA PHE A 4 -9.97 3.50 17.84
C PHE A 4 -9.60 4.94 17.46
N ILE A 5 -10.23 5.92 18.09
CA ILE A 5 -9.94 7.34 17.87
C ILE A 5 -8.51 7.68 18.33
N LEU A 6 -7.98 6.98 19.33
CA LEU A 6 -6.61 7.17 19.80
C LEU A 6 -5.57 6.51 18.89
N ALA A 7 -5.92 5.48 18.11
CA ALA A 7 -4.97 4.73 17.27
C ALA A 7 -4.07 5.60 16.38
N PRO A 8 -4.54 6.65 15.70
CA PRO A 8 -3.70 7.56 14.91
C PRO A 8 -2.62 8.31 15.69
N PHE A 9 -2.83 8.48 17.00
CA PHE A 9 -1.97 9.30 17.87
C PHE A 9 -1.00 8.46 18.71
N LEU A 10 -1.23 7.14 18.79
CA LEU A 10 -0.36 6.25 19.55
C LEU A 10 1.00 6.06 18.85
N PRO A 11 2.08 5.88 19.63
CA PRO A 11 3.42 5.78 19.09
C PRO A 11 3.61 4.52 18.24
N VAL A 12 4.55 4.60 17.31
CA VAL A 12 5.00 3.50 16.45
C VAL A 12 6.49 3.27 16.62
N ASN A 13 6.92 2.05 16.39
CA ASN A 13 8.33 1.71 16.29
C ASN A 13 8.80 2.04 14.87
N GLN A 14 9.92 2.73 14.75
CA GLN A 14 10.59 2.98 13.49
C GLN A 14 11.89 2.18 13.47
N THR A 15 12.10 1.37 12.44
CA THR A 15 13.38 0.74 12.19
C THR A 15 14.29 1.71 11.45
N THR A 16 15.57 1.72 11.77
CA THR A 16 16.59 2.47 11.05
C THR A 16 17.50 1.49 10.32
N ALA A 17 17.95 1.83 9.14
CA ALA A 17 18.89 1.05 8.37
C ALA A 17 20.04 1.94 7.91
N THR A 18 21.26 1.43 8.08
CA THR A 18 22.48 2.08 7.60
C THR A 18 23.30 1.06 6.83
N VAL A 19 23.66 1.39 5.60
CA VAL A 19 24.59 0.60 4.78
C VAL A 19 25.95 1.25 4.89
N THR A 20 26.96 0.45 5.27
CA THR A 20 28.36 0.89 5.31
C THR A 20 29.20 0.07 4.34
N TRP A 21 30.20 0.67 3.73
CA TRP A 21 31.12 0.04 2.81
C TRP A 21 32.50 0.75 2.89
N PRO A 22 33.64 0.06 2.76
CA PRO A 22 33.82 -1.37 2.56
C PRO A 22 33.39 -2.20 3.78
N GLN A 23 32.94 -3.44 3.55
CA GLN A 23 32.53 -4.34 4.61
C GLN A 23 33.61 -5.40 4.87
N HIS A 24 33.90 -5.64 6.13
CA HIS A 24 34.92 -6.63 6.54
C HIS A 24 36.30 -6.41 5.85
N LYS A 25 36.62 -5.13 5.57
CA LYS A 25 37.83 -4.73 4.83
C LYS A 25 37.88 -5.22 3.38
N SER A 26 36.77 -5.62 2.80
CA SER A 26 36.64 -6.04 1.41
C SER A 26 35.95 -4.96 0.58
N VAL A 27 36.51 -4.65 -0.59
CA VAL A 27 35.95 -3.72 -1.58
C VAL A 27 34.90 -4.37 -2.48
N LYS A 28 34.48 -5.59 -2.17
CA LYS A 28 33.39 -6.26 -2.88
C LYS A 28 32.14 -5.41 -2.84
N SER A 29 31.45 -5.31 -3.99
CA SER A 29 30.17 -4.63 -4.07
C SER A 29 29.15 -5.23 -3.10
N VAL A 30 28.33 -4.36 -2.49
CA VAL A 30 27.28 -4.75 -1.54
C VAL A 30 25.94 -4.42 -2.19
N GLU A 31 25.17 -5.44 -2.49
CA GLU A 31 23.81 -5.29 -2.94
C GLU A 31 22.89 -5.09 -1.75
N ALA A 32 22.13 -4.03 -1.76
CA ALA A 32 21.05 -3.76 -0.81
C ALA A 32 19.79 -3.48 -1.62
N PRO A 33 19.07 -4.53 -2.06
CA PRO A 33 17.91 -4.39 -2.93
C PRO A 33 16.71 -3.82 -2.17
N LEU A 34 16.94 -2.67 -1.58
CA LEU A 34 15.93 -1.84 -0.95
C LEU A 34 15.24 -1.10 -2.09
N ILE A 35 14.05 -1.54 -2.42
CA ILE A 35 13.30 -1.03 -3.54
C ILE A 35 13.20 0.50 -3.46
N ALA A 36 13.79 1.18 -4.45
CA ALA A 36 13.64 2.60 -4.77
C ALA A 36 13.73 3.54 -3.55
N HIS A 37 14.58 3.24 -2.56
CA HIS A 37 14.76 4.13 -1.43
C HIS A 37 15.72 5.26 -1.78
N SER A 38 15.22 6.48 -1.74
CA SER A 38 16.09 7.64 -1.61
C SER A 38 16.68 7.62 -0.20
N PRO A 39 18.01 7.69 -0.06
CA PRO A 39 18.62 7.76 1.26
C PRO A 39 18.27 9.08 1.96
N GLN A 40 18.28 9.08 3.29
CA GLN A 40 18.22 10.33 4.06
C GLN A 40 19.50 11.13 3.86
N SER A 41 20.63 10.44 3.94
CA SER A 41 21.95 11.00 3.66
C SER A 41 22.89 9.92 3.14
N ILE A 42 23.82 10.36 2.30
CA ILE A 42 24.99 9.59 1.85
C ILE A 42 26.24 10.40 2.20
N SER A 43 27.18 9.76 2.83
CA SER A 43 28.52 10.30 3.07
C SER A 43 29.54 9.34 2.47
N LEU A 44 30.47 9.89 1.66
CA LEU A 44 31.57 9.14 1.05
C LEU A 44 32.88 9.84 1.36
N ASP A 45 33.83 9.08 1.87
CA ASP A 45 35.24 9.46 2.00
C ASP A 45 36.03 8.56 1.05
N VAL A 46 36.66 9.14 0.03
CA VAL A 46 37.45 8.41 -0.96
C VAL A 46 38.88 8.93 -0.95
N PRO A 47 39.83 8.16 -0.40
CA PRO A 47 41.24 8.54 -0.40
C PRO A 47 41.81 8.46 -1.83
N PHE A 48 42.74 9.33 -2.16
CA PHE A 48 43.45 9.32 -3.46
C PHE A 48 44.13 8.00 -3.73
N SER A 49 44.62 7.34 -2.71
CA SER A 49 45.22 6.00 -2.80
C SER A 49 44.29 4.95 -3.42
N ALA A 50 42.98 5.06 -3.19
CA ALA A 50 42.01 4.17 -3.82
C ALA A 50 41.87 4.47 -5.33
N ILE A 51 41.98 5.73 -5.75
CA ILE A 51 41.99 6.13 -7.14
C ILE A 51 43.28 5.66 -7.83
N GLN A 52 44.42 5.80 -7.12
CA GLN A 52 45.73 5.35 -7.58
C GLN A 52 45.78 3.82 -7.76
N ALA A 53 45.01 3.06 -6.95
CA ALA A 53 44.91 1.60 -7.10
C ALA A 53 44.27 1.18 -8.43
N MET A 54 43.57 2.08 -9.10
CA MET A 54 43.03 1.86 -10.46
C MET A 54 44.00 2.28 -11.57
N LYS A 55 45.29 2.55 -11.22
CA LYS A 55 46.30 2.88 -12.22
C LYS A 55 46.46 1.72 -13.20
N GLY A 56 46.27 2.02 -14.48
CA GLY A 56 46.29 1.01 -15.55
C GLY A 56 44.90 0.63 -16.07
N GLN A 57 43.82 0.99 -15.39
CA GLN A 57 42.47 0.93 -15.96
C GLN A 57 42.13 2.26 -16.60
N LYS A 58 41.63 2.21 -17.86
CA LYS A 58 41.25 3.43 -18.56
C LYS A 58 40.01 4.07 -17.98
N ASP A 59 39.03 3.25 -17.63
CA ASP A 59 37.75 3.66 -17.04
C ASP A 59 37.35 2.72 -15.92
N GLY A 60 36.70 3.24 -14.88
CA GLY A 60 36.16 2.43 -13.81
C GLY A 60 35.40 3.24 -12.77
N ILE A 61 34.66 2.54 -11.95
CA ILE A 61 33.83 3.11 -10.89
C ILE A 61 34.52 2.82 -9.55
N ILE A 62 34.89 3.86 -8.82
CA ILE A 62 35.39 3.74 -7.44
C ILE A 62 34.26 3.34 -6.51
N ALA A 63 33.17 4.08 -6.60
CA ALA A 63 31.95 3.79 -5.84
C ALA A 63 30.72 4.34 -6.58
N SER A 64 29.65 3.59 -6.56
CA SER A 64 28.36 4.06 -7.06
C SER A 64 27.21 3.48 -6.24
N THR A 65 26.06 4.16 -6.30
CA THR A 65 24.85 3.72 -5.61
C THR A 65 23.96 2.80 -6.45
N LEU A 66 24.28 2.65 -7.73
CA LEU A 66 23.65 1.75 -8.69
C LEU A 66 24.71 1.00 -9.50
N PRO A 67 24.44 -0.22 -9.98
CA PRO A 67 25.34 -0.91 -10.89
C PRO A 67 25.58 -0.07 -12.15
N GLY A 68 26.83 0.09 -12.57
CA GLY A 68 27.20 0.97 -13.68
C GLY A 68 26.55 0.62 -15.02
N GLN A 69 26.17 -0.64 -15.22
CA GLN A 69 25.53 -1.13 -16.44
C GLN A 69 23.99 -1.14 -16.36
N SER A 70 23.39 -0.71 -15.25
CA SER A 70 21.93 -0.68 -15.14
C SER A 70 21.35 0.42 -16.03
N LEU A 71 20.13 0.18 -16.53
CA LEU A 71 19.43 1.16 -17.36
C LEU A 71 19.23 2.47 -16.58
N GLN A 72 19.60 3.60 -17.20
CA GLN A 72 19.53 4.93 -16.61
C GLN A 72 20.30 5.05 -15.27
N ALA A 73 21.40 4.31 -15.11
CA ALA A 73 22.18 4.30 -13.88
C ALA A 73 22.64 5.72 -13.47
N THR A 74 23.24 6.46 -14.39
CA THR A 74 23.75 7.83 -14.14
C THR A 74 22.63 8.82 -13.88
N GLN A 75 21.48 8.67 -14.54
CA GLN A 75 20.30 9.53 -14.34
C GLN A 75 19.68 9.40 -12.94
N ARG A 76 20.00 8.32 -12.24
CA ARG A 76 19.37 8.00 -10.95
C ARG A 76 20.33 7.87 -9.78
N GLY A 77 21.57 7.47 -10.05
CA GLY A 77 22.57 7.15 -9.03
C GLY A 77 23.59 8.27 -8.81
N LEU A 78 24.40 8.06 -7.77
CA LEU A 78 25.64 8.79 -7.53
C LEU A 78 26.81 7.91 -7.97
N PHE A 79 27.78 8.50 -8.65
CA PHE A 79 28.93 7.84 -9.22
C PHE A 79 30.20 8.64 -8.96
N ILE A 80 31.26 7.95 -8.53
CA ILE A 80 32.64 8.42 -8.58
C ILE A 80 33.33 7.60 -9.66
N ARG A 81 33.59 8.22 -10.78
CA ARG A 81 34.21 7.59 -11.97
C ARG A 81 35.62 8.05 -12.15
N VAL A 82 36.47 7.13 -12.53
CA VAL A 82 37.82 7.42 -13.02
C VAL A 82 37.84 7.15 -14.51
N SER A 83 38.19 8.16 -15.30
CA SER A 83 38.43 8.06 -16.71
C SER A 83 39.91 8.14 -17.01
N GLU A 84 40.31 8.08 -18.28
CA GLU A 84 41.73 8.21 -18.70
C GLU A 84 42.35 9.53 -18.21
N HIS A 85 41.58 10.64 -18.18
CA HIS A 85 42.05 11.97 -17.85
C HIS A 85 41.42 12.62 -16.63
N THR A 86 40.25 12.15 -16.21
CA THR A 86 39.49 12.80 -15.15
C THR A 86 39.02 11.84 -14.07
N VAL A 87 38.77 12.42 -12.91
CA VAL A 87 37.97 11.80 -11.83
C VAL A 87 36.73 12.63 -11.65
N ASP A 88 35.58 12.06 -11.98
CA ASP A 88 34.31 12.75 -12.00
C ASP A 88 33.40 12.24 -10.90
N VAL A 89 32.79 13.17 -10.17
CA VAL A 89 31.71 12.90 -9.24
C VAL A 89 30.43 13.47 -9.82
N LEU A 90 29.48 12.59 -10.05
CA LEU A 90 28.20 12.97 -10.63
C LEU A 90 27.05 12.34 -9.83
N SER A 91 25.99 13.08 -9.65
CA SER A 91 24.74 12.56 -9.12
C SER A 91 23.59 12.96 -10.03
N ARG A 92 22.79 11.98 -10.45
CA ARG A 92 21.63 12.15 -11.33
C ARG A 92 21.97 12.93 -12.60
N ASP A 93 23.02 12.47 -13.31
CA ASP A 93 23.59 13.08 -14.51
C ASP A 93 24.18 14.49 -14.33
N THR A 94 24.18 15.03 -13.12
CA THR A 94 24.76 16.32 -12.82
C THR A 94 26.19 16.14 -12.29
N PRO A 95 27.24 16.49 -13.05
CA PRO A 95 28.60 16.49 -12.53
C PRO A 95 28.77 17.69 -11.59
N PHE A 96 29.27 17.46 -10.40
CA PHE A 96 29.53 18.50 -9.43
C PHE A 96 30.96 18.56 -8.94
N LEU A 97 31.79 17.61 -9.37
CA LEU A 97 33.24 17.66 -9.17
C LEU A 97 33.93 16.96 -10.34
N THR A 98 34.89 17.63 -10.96
CA THR A 98 35.79 17.04 -11.95
C THR A 98 37.21 17.42 -11.57
N LEU A 99 38.07 16.43 -11.38
CA LEU A 99 39.47 16.60 -11.07
C LEU A 99 40.32 16.01 -12.20
N HIS A 100 41.50 16.58 -12.44
CA HIS A 100 42.48 15.95 -13.31
C HIS A 100 43.08 14.73 -12.66
N ARG A 101 43.00 13.59 -13.33
CA ARG A 101 43.50 12.32 -12.80
C ARG A 101 45.02 12.41 -12.49
N SER A 102 45.79 13.09 -13.30
CA SER A 102 47.22 13.31 -13.10
C SER A 102 47.55 14.06 -11.81
N GLU A 103 46.73 15.03 -11.41
CA GLU A 103 46.89 15.75 -10.15
C GLU A 103 46.61 14.85 -8.94
N VAL A 104 45.58 14.03 -9.02
CA VAL A 104 45.20 13.06 -7.98
C VAL A 104 46.23 11.95 -7.84
N GLU A 105 46.82 11.50 -8.98
CA GLU A 105 47.89 10.48 -8.98
C GLU A 105 49.24 11.02 -8.51
N ALA A 106 49.50 12.30 -8.66
CA ALA A 106 50.74 12.95 -8.20
C ALA A 106 50.71 13.36 -6.72
N ALA A 107 49.51 13.48 -6.15
CA ALA A 107 49.34 13.85 -4.73
C ALA A 107 49.67 12.68 -3.84
N HIS A 108 50.47 12.94 -2.78
CA HIS A 108 50.86 11.90 -1.81
C HIS A 108 49.75 11.53 -0.85
N ASP A 109 48.93 12.50 -0.45
CA ASP A 109 47.83 12.32 0.48
C ASP A 109 46.68 13.22 0.08
N GLY A 110 45.47 12.68 0.08
CA GLY A 110 44.28 13.46 -0.23
C GLY A 110 43.00 12.63 -0.11
N THR A 111 41.89 13.32 0.04
CA THR A 111 40.59 12.68 0.20
C THR A 111 39.53 13.51 -0.49
N ILE A 112 38.65 12.85 -1.22
CA ILE A 112 37.39 13.40 -1.72
C ILE A 112 36.33 13.06 -0.69
N HIS A 113 35.78 14.06 -0.04
CA HIS A 113 34.63 13.94 0.85
C HIS A 113 33.39 14.41 0.14
N ILE A 114 32.34 13.60 0.15
CA ILE A 114 31.05 13.87 -0.50
C ILE A 114 29.97 13.64 0.53
N GLU A 115 29.05 14.58 0.63
CA GLU A 115 27.84 14.47 1.43
C GLU A 115 26.64 14.88 0.59
N VAL A 116 25.61 14.02 0.56
CA VAL A 116 24.33 14.30 -0.12
C VAL A 116 23.22 13.98 0.84
N ASP A 117 22.37 14.96 1.06
CA ASP A 117 21.22 14.83 1.97
C ASP A 117 19.94 15.43 1.37
N LYS A 118 18.92 15.64 2.20
CA LYS A 118 17.66 16.28 1.79
C LYS A 118 17.80 17.75 1.41
N ASP A 119 18.86 18.41 1.86
CA ASP A 119 19.09 19.85 1.68
C ASP A 119 20.03 20.13 0.50
N GLY A 120 20.62 19.08 -0.11
CA GLY A 120 21.45 19.20 -1.29
C GLY A 120 22.70 18.32 -1.30
N ALA A 121 23.73 18.74 -2.04
CA ALA A 121 24.99 18.05 -2.19
C ALA A 121 26.18 18.93 -1.85
N ARG A 122 27.17 18.37 -1.17
CA ARG A 122 28.44 19.01 -0.82
C ARG A 122 29.59 18.10 -1.20
N ALA A 123 30.63 18.66 -1.76
CA ALA A 123 31.89 17.97 -1.96
C ALA A 123 33.05 18.83 -1.50
N ARG A 124 34.06 18.19 -0.91
CA ARG A 124 35.29 18.82 -0.50
C ARG A 124 36.47 17.92 -0.83
N VAL A 125 37.45 18.49 -1.49
CA VAL A 125 38.71 17.80 -1.81
C VAL A 125 39.83 18.39 -0.98
N THR A 126 40.59 17.52 -0.34
CA THR A 126 41.78 17.87 0.41
C THR A 126 43.00 17.17 -0.21
N GLY A 127 44.21 17.72 0.00
CA GLY A 127 45.45 17.14 -0.53
C GLY A 127 45.88 17.66 -1.89
N LEU A 128 45.08 18.55 -2.53
CA LEU A 128 45.54 19.35 -3.65
C LEU A 128 46.02 20.71 -3.18
N GLY A 129 46.86 21.39 -4.00
CA GLY A 129 47.42 22.68 -3.64
C GLY A 129 46.41 23.76 -3.25
N ASN A 130 45.22 23.74 -3.84
CA ASN A 130 44.07 24.54 -3.44
C ASN A 130 42.91 23.63 -3.05
N PRO A 131 42.21 23.88 -1.97
CA PRO A 131 41.02 23.11 -1.60
C PRO A 131 39.91 23.37 -2.62
N VAL A 132 39.38 22.29 -3.20
CA VAL A 132 38.23 22.35 -4.11
C VAL A 132 36.99 22.02 -3.30
N THR A 133 36.00 22.91 -3.37
CA THR A 133 34.71 22.75 -2.68
C THR A 133 33.57 22.95 -3.67
N PHE A 134 32.53 22.15 -3.52
CA PHE A 134 31.26 22.29 -4.20
C PHE A 134 30.12 22.27 -3.19
N THR A 135 29.14 23.14 -3.38
CA THR A 135 27.92 23.16 -2.58
C THR A 135 26.75 23.48 -3.48
N SER A 136 25.68 22.72 -3.36
CA SER A 136 24.43 22.92 -4.05
C SER A 136 23.26 22.59 -3.12
N ASP A 137 22.27 23.47 -3.10
CA ASP A 137 21.04 23.29 -2.32
C ASP A 137 19.95 22.56 -3.14
N ASP A 138 20.33 21.93 -4.25
CA ASP A 138 19.41 21.19 -5.09
C ASP A 138 19.13 19.80 -4.51
N ALA A 139 17.95 19.61 -3.92
CA ALA A 139 17.46 18.34 -3.37
C ALA A 139 17.31 17.24 -4.45
N HIS A 140 17.28 17.61 -5.75
CA HIS A 140 17.23 16.63 -6.84
C HIS A 140 18.53 15.85 -7.00
N LEU A 141 19.64 16.33 -6.45
CA LEU A 141 20.90 15.61 -6.46
C LEU A 141 20.91 14.37 -5.58
N ARG A 142 19.90 14.14 -4.77
CA ARG A 142 19.78 12.96 -3.90
C ARG A 142 19.55 11.70 -4.76
N PRO A 143 20.52 10.76 -4.78
CA PRO A 143 20.47 9.61 -5.66
C PRO A 143 19.55 8.51 -5.15
N ILE A 144 19.16 7.59 -6.04
CA ILE A 144 18.62 6.30 -5.68
C ILE A 144 19.76 5.36 -5.30
N THR A 145 19.54 4.54 -4.27
CA THR A 145 20.55 3.61 -3.77
C THR A 145 19.99 2.18 -3.78
N MET A 146 20.67 1.28 -4.50
CA MET A 146 20.39 -0.16 -4.50
C MET A 146 21.55 -0.98 -3.92
N GLY A 147 22.54 -0.31 -3.39
CA GLY A 147 23.76 -0.90 -2.85
C GLY A 147 24.92 0.04 -3.02
N ILE A 148 26.14 -0.49 -2.84
CA ILE A 148 27.40 0.17 -3.17
C ILE A 148 28.14 -0.74 -4.12
N PHE A 149 28.44 -0.23 -5.29
CA PHE A 149 29.08 -0.97 -6.38
C PHE A 149 30.44 -0.34 -6.70
N SER A 150 31.44 -1.17 -6.94
CA SER A 150 32.81 -0.76 -7.22
C SER A 150 33.47 -1.69 -8.21
N ASP A 151 34.32 -1.11 -9.08
CA ASP A 151 35.19 -1.83 -10.00
C ASP A 151 36.62 -1.97 -9.45
N LEU A 152 36.86 -1.58 -8.18
CA LEU A 152 38.14 -1.80 -7.53
C LEU A 152 38.51 -3.29 -7.51
N PRO A 153 39.73 -3.66 -7.90
CA PRO A 153 40.17 -5.04 -7.84
C PRO A 153 40.02 -5.62 -6.42
N LEU A 154 39.54 -6.85 -6.31
CA LEU A 154 39.31 -7.49 -5.01
C LEU A 154 40.62 -7.71 -4.20
N ASP A 155 41.75 -7.74 -4.89
CA ASP A 155 43.12 -7.84 -4.33
C ASP A 155 43.75 -6.47 -4.01
N THR A 156 42.97 -5.39 -4.13
CA THR A 156 43.44 -4.04 -3.78
C THR A 156 44.00 -4.02 -2.39
N PRO A 157 45.29 -3.56 -2.21
CA PRO A 157 45.94 -3.51 -0.90
C PRO A 157 45.11 -2.71 0.11
N GLN A 158 45.01 -3.20 1.33
CA GLN A 158 44.22 -2.52 2.38
C GLN A 158 44.72 -1.10 2.67
N ALA A 159 46.05 -0.88 2.51
CA ALA A 159 46.65 0.45 2.66
C ALA A 159 46.08 1.45 1.64
N ALA A 160 45.73 1.00 0.41
CA ALA A 160 45.18 1.86 -0.62
C ALA A 160 43.75 2.29 -0.34
N VAL A 161 42.98 1.49 0.39
CA VAL A 161 41.57 1.78 0.78
C VAL A 161 41.46 2.21 2.23
N GLN A 162 42.58 2.47 2.90
CA GLN A 162 42.58 2.98 4.28
C GLN A 162 41.96 4.38 4.29
N GLY A 163 40.96 4.57 5.18
CA GLY A 163 40.17 5.80 5.22
C GLY A 163 39.00 5.82 4.25
N MET A 164 38.87 4.86 3.32
CA MET A 164 37.71 4.76 2.46
C MET A 164 36.47 4.36 3.26
N LYS A 165 35.43 5.18 3.15
CA LYS A 165 34.20 4.94 3.89
C LYS A 165 33.02 5.47 3.11
N VAL A 166 32.04 4.64 2.90
CA VAL A 166 30.73 5.02 2.41
C VAL A 166 29.70 4.69 3.46
N THR A 167 28.88 5.64 3.82
CA THR A 167 27.80 5.47 4.78
C THR A 167 26.51 5.99 4.14
N VAL A 168 25.51 5.12 4.06
CA VAL A 168 24.20 5.44 3.52
C VAL A 168 23.17 5.25 4.62
N HIS A 169 22.51 6.32 5.02
CA HIS A 169 21.37 6.26 5.93
C HIS A 169 20.10 6.12 5.09
N ILE A 170 19.48 4.96 5.17
CA ILE A 170 18.26 4.65 4.40
C ILE A 170 17.07 5.39 5.02
N ASP A 171 16.21 5.93 4.17
CA ASP A 171 14.97 6.55 4.62
C ASP A 171 13.96 5.46 5.02
N THR A 172 13.89 5.20 6.31
CA THR A 172 12.97 4.24 6.92
C THR A 172 11.79 4.90 7.63
N ARG A 173 11.58 6.22 7.43
CA ARG A 173 10.51 6.99 8.09
C ARG A 173 9.13 6.33 7.95
N PHE A 174 8.97 5.52 6.93
CA PHE A 174 7.69 4.94 6.55
C PHE A 174 7.64 3.43 6.77
N THR A 175 8.74 2.84 7.23
CA THR A 175 8.82 1.45 7.65
C THR A 175 8.61 1.38 9.17
N THR A 176 7.36 1.56 9.56
CA THR A 176 6.96 1.58 10.97
C THR A 176 6.09 0.39 11.31
N SER A 177 6.08 0.03 12.58
CA SER A 177 5.24 -1.03 13.14
C SER A 177 4.57 -0.54 14.44
N PRO A 178 3.43 -1.11 14.84
CA PRO A 178 2.77 -0.70 16.07
C PRO A 178 3.67 -1.01 17.30
N THR A 179 3.69 -0.08 18.26
CA THR A 179 4.19 -0.41 19.61
C THR A 179 3.23 -1.39 20.29
N LEU A 180 3.71 -2.07 21.34
CA LEU A 180 2.88 -2.98 22.12
C LEU A 180 1.61 -2.29 22.67
N VAL A 181 1.76 -1.04 23.15
CA VAL A 181 0.63 -0.25 23.68
C VAL A 181 -0.42 -0.01 22.58
N LYS A 182 0.02 0.37 21.39
CA LYS A 182 -0.86 0.58 20.25
C LYS A 182 -1.55 -0.71 19.81
N LEU A 183 -0.80 -1.80 19.72
CA LEU A 183 -1.34 -3.12 19.36
C LEU A 183 -2.40 -3.59 20.36
N LEU A 184 -2.11 -3.49 21.65
CA LEU A 184 -3.07 -3.85 22.71
C LEU A 184 -4.32 -2.96 22.66
N ALA A 185 -4.18 -1.66 22.46
CA ALA A 185 -5.31 -0.74 22.32
C ALA A 185 -6.23 -1.13 21.15
N MET A 186 -5.64 -1.48 19.99
CA MET A 186 -6.38 -1.93 18.81
C MET A 186 -7.11 -3.26 19.08
N ILE A 187 -6.42 -4.24 19.66
CA ILE A 187 -7.01 -5.56 19.98
C ILE A 187 -8.16 -5.41 20.97
N ILE A 188 -7.94 -4.69 22.07
CA ILE A 188 -9.00 -4.45 23.09
C ILE A 188 -10.17 -3.70 22.44
N GLY A 189 -9.88 -2.69 21.58
CA GLY A 189 -10.90 -1.98 20.85
C GLY A 189 -11.79 -2.89 20.01
N VAL A 190 -11.20 -3.82 19.25
CA VAL A 190 -11.92 -4.81 18.43
C VAL A 190 -12.73 -5.77 19.30
N ILE A 191 -12.15 -6.26 20.39
CA ILE A 191 -12.88 -7.15 21.34
C ILE A 191 -14.10 -6.42 21.91
N CYS A 192 -13.94 -5.17 22.38
CA CYS A 192 -15.04 -4.38 22.91
C CYS A 192 -16.11 -4.11 21.84
N MET A 193 -15.72 -3.88 20.59
CA MET A 193 -16.67 -3.72 19.47
C MET A 193 -17.46 -5.01 19.26
N ILE A 194 -16.82 -6.17 19.21
CA ILE A 194 -17.50 -7.48 19.05
C ILE A 194 -18.46 -7.73 20.22
N LEU A 195 -18.02 -7.46 21.45
CA LEU A 195 -18.88 -7.60 22.62
C LEU A 195 -20.09 -6.66 22.55
N SER A 196 -19.93 -5.43 22.05
CA SER A 196 -21.03 -4.50 21.83
C SER A 196 -22.02 -5.00 20.77
N TRP A 197 -21.56 -5.70 19.74
CA TRP A 197 -22.41 -6.35 18.74
C TRP A 197 -23.20 -7.52 19.33
N ILE A 198 -22.57 -8.34 20.16
CA ILE A 198 -23.24 -9.45 20.86
C ILE A 198 -24.31 -8.89 21.80
N ALA A 199 -24.00 -7.84 22.54
CA ALA A 199 -24.99 -7.17 23.42
C ALA A 199 -26.15 -6.58 22.60
N LEU A 200 -25.85 -5.91 21.48
CA LEU A 200 -26.86 -5.35 20.59
C LEU A 200 -27.73 -6.44 19.94
N ALA A 201 -27.13 -7.57 19.56
CA ALA A 201 -27.87 -8.74 19.05
C ALA A 201 -28.88 -9.29 20.08
N ARG A 202 -28.47 -9.33 21.35
CA ARG A 202 -29.39 -9.76 22.47
C ARG A 202 -30.51 -8.74 22.69
N ILE A 203 -30.19 -7.44 22.66
CA ILE A 203 -31.17 -6.37 22.74
C ILE A 203 -32.16 -6.46 21.56
N ASP A 204 -31.64 -6.66 20.34
CA ASP A 204 -32.48 -6.85 19.15
C ASP A 204 -33.44 -8.04 19.28
N ALA A 205 -32.99 -9.15 19.86
CA ALA A 205 -33.82 -10.33 20.08
C ALA A 205 -34.93 -10.10 21.14
N ILE A 206 -34.66 -9.28 22.14
CA ILE A 206 -35.65 -8.96 23.20
C ILE A 206 -36.68 -7.95 22.70
N VAL A 207 -36.22 -6.90 21.99
CA VAL A 207 -37.09 -5.79 21.54
C VAL A 207 -37.91 -6.18 20.31
N GLN A 208 -37.35 -7.00 19.43
CA GLN A 208 -37.98 -7.50 18.20
C GLN A 208 -37.83 -9.01 18.09
N PRO A 209 -38.60 -9.78 18.89
CA PRO A 209 -38.46 -11.24 18.93
C PRO A 209 -38.85 -11.92 17.61
N THR A 210 -39.79 -11.34 16.87
CA THR A 210 -40.18 -11.83 15.53
C THR A 210 -39.77 -10.84 14.44
N PRO A 211 -39.10 -11.27 13.37
CA PRO A 211 -38.88 -10.41 12.21
C PRO A 211 -40.21 -10.01 11.58
N HIS A 212 -40.41 -8.71 11.29
CA HIS A 212 -41.66 -8.21 10.72
C HIS A 212 -41.99 -8.77 9.34
N THR A 213 -41.01 -9.23 8.60
CA THR A 213 -41.24 -9.87 7.30
C THR A 213 -40.37 -11.13 7.18
N PRO A 214 -40.99 -12.28 6.91
CA PRO A 214 -40.25 -13.45 6.52
C PRO A 214 -39.60 -13.20 5.17
N THR A 215 -38.27 -13.05 5.17
CA THR A 215 -37.50 -12.98 3.93
C THR A 215 -37.32 -14.39 3.37
N GLY A 216 -38.35 -14.89 2.67
CA GLY A 216 -38.27 -16.23 2.09
C GLY A 216 -39.42 -16.53 1.13
N TYR A 217 -39.20 -17.51 0.30
CA TYR A 217 -40.24 -18.07 -0.60
C TYR A 217 -41.18 -18.97 0.23
N ARG A 218 -42.48 -18.70 0.16
CA ARG A 218 -43.49 -19.55 0.79
C ARG A 218 -43.72 -20.78 -0.09
N ARG A 219 -43.45 -21.96 0.46
CA ARG A 219 -43.74 -23.22 -0.23
C ARG A 219 -45.23 -23.50 -0.23
N PRO A 220 -45.72 -24.39 -1.12
CA PRO A 220 -47.12 -24.82 -1.14
C PRO A 220 -47.58 -25.44 0.21
N ASP A 221 -46.67 -26.00 0.99
CA ASP A 221 -46.87 -26.56 2.33
C ASP A 221 -46.97 -25.50 3.43
N GLY A 222 -46.89 -24.21 3.08
CA GLY A 222 -46.94 -23.09 4.03
C GLY A 222 -45.57 -22.77 4.71
N THR A 223 -44.53 -23.59 4.52
CA THR A 223 -43.21 -23.32 5.06
C THR A 223 -42.46 -22.23 4.32
N ILE A 224 -41.69 -21.42 5.05
CA ILE A 224 -40.88 -20.36 4.45
C ILE A 224 -39.45 -20.88 4.27
N ARG A 225 -39.01 -21.00 3.02
CA ARG A 225 -37.62 -21.31 2.72
C ARG A 225 -36.85 -19.99 2.50
N SER A 226 -35.78 -19.80 3.25
CA SER A 226 -34.89 -18.66 3.04
C SER A 226 -34.29 -18.69 1.62
N HIS A 227 -34.27 -17.55 0.92
CA HIS A 227 -33.57 -17.43 -0.37
C HIS A 227 -32.09 -17.79 -0.27
N TRP A 228 -31.48 -17.58 0.89
CA TRP A 228 -30.07 -17.90 1.15
C TRP A 228 -29.76 -19.40 1.11
N SER A 229 -30.72 -20.26 1.41
CA SER A 229 -30.55 -21.70 1.35
C SER A 229 -30.87 -22.32 -0.03
N SER A 230 -31.32 -21.51 -0.98
CA SER A 230 -31.63 -21.97 -2.34
C SER A 230 -30.42 -21.87 -3.24
N PHE A 231 -29.96 -22.99 -3.78
CA PHE A 231 -28.94 -23.03 -4.83
C PHE A 231 -29.62 -23.35 -6.15
N THR A 232 -29.32 -22.59 -7.18
CA THR A 232 -29.91 -22.76 -8.51
C THR A 232 -28.87 -23.21 -9.53
N ALA A 233 -29.32 -23.79 -10.65
CA ALA A 233 -28.43 -24.13 -11.75
C ALA A 233 -27.69 -22.90 -12.30
N LEU A 234 -28.32 -21.72 -12.27
CA LEU A 234 -27.67 -20.46 -12.67
C LEU A 234 -26.52 -20.11 -11.72
N ASP A 235 -26.69 -20.31 -10.40
CA ASP A 235 -25.58 -20.10 -9.45
C ASP A 235 -24.38 -20.99 -9.77
N ALA A 236 -24.64 -22.28 -10.11
CA ALA A 236 -23.59 -23.19 -10.54
C ALA A 236 -22.87 -22.68 -11.81
N VAL A 237 -23.62 -22.25 -12.81
CA VAL A 237 -23.05 -21.71 -14.05
C VAL A 237 -22.17 -20.49 -13.77
N VAL A 238 -22.64 -19.54 -12.96
CA VAL A 238 -21.86 -18.34 -12.62
C VAL A 238 -20.58 -18.72 -11.88
N TYR A 239 -20.65 -19.61 -10.89
CA TYR A 239 -19.46 -20.01 -10.12
C TYR A 239 -18.45 -20.79 -10.96
N ILE A 240 -18.90 -21.64 -11.87
CA ILE A 240 -18.02 -22.36 -12.81
C ILE A 240 -17.32 -21.36 -13.75
N ILE A 241 -18.05 -20.38 -14.29
CA ILE A 241 -17.45 -19.34 -15.15
C ILE A 241 -16.42 -18.52 -14.37
N LEU A 242 -16.73 -18.08 -13.13
CA LEU A 242 -15.80 -17.36 -12.30
C LEU A 242 -14.54 -18.17 -12.00
N LEU A 243 -14.69 -19.47 -11.68
CA LEU A 243 -13.57 -20.35 -11.41
C LEU A 243 -12.69 -20.57 -12.65
N ILE A 244 -13.29 -20.82 -13.80
CA ILE A 244 -12.54 -20.95 -15.06
C ILE A 244 -11.80 -19.64 -15.36
N TRP A 245 -12.49 -18.50 -15.26
CA TRP A 245 -11.92 -17.18 -15.55
C TRP A 245 -10.78 -16.81 -14.59
N HIS A 246 -10.85 -17.26 -13.36
CA HIS A 246 -9.76 -17.07 -12.39
C HIS A 246 -8.41 -17.62 -12.90
N PHE A 247 -8.43 -18.75 -13.61
CA PHE A 247 -7.20 -19.36 -14.15
C PHE A 247 -6.82 -18.83 -15.54
N ILE A 248 -7.79 -18.63 -16.44
CA ILE A 248 -7.51 -18.27 -17.83
C ILE A 248 -7.64 -16.77 -18.11
N GLY A 249 -8.27 -16.01 -17.22
CA GLY A 249 -8.49 -14.57 -17.39
C GLY A 249 -7.20 -13.78 -17.27
N ALA A 250 -7.11 -12.71 -18.07
CA ALA A 250 -5.97 -11.82 -18.06
C ALA A 250 -5.83 -11.13 -16.70
N ASN A 251 -4.58 -10.83 -16.33
CA ASN A 251 -4.25 -9.97 -15.21
C ASN A 251 -4.56 -8.51 -15.57
N THR A 252 -4.77 -7.68 -14.56
CA THR A 252 -4.85 -6.23 -14.75
C THR A 252 -3.44 -5.63 -14.95
N SER A 253 -3.36 -4.44 -15.53
CA SER A 253 -2.07 -3.76 -15.76
C SER A 253 -1.26 -3.55 -14.47
N ASP A 254 -1.94 -3.41 -13.33
CA ASP A 254 -1.30 -3.11 -12.05
C ASP A 254 -0.90 -4.37 -11.26
N ASP A 255 -1.32 -5.55 -11.70
CA ASP A 255 -1.11 -6.80 -10.95
C ASP A 255 0.37 -7.14 -10.75
N GLY A 256 1.21 -6.88 -11.73
CA GLY A 256 2.65 -7.08 -11.62
C GLY A 256 3.27 -6.22 -10.51
N TYR A 257 2.87 -4.97 -10.46
CA TYR A 257 3.28 -4.01 -9.44
C TYR A 257 2.75 -4.43 -8.05
N ILE A 258 1.44 -4.68 -7.93
CA ILE A 258 0.81 -5.07 -6.66
C ILE A 258 1.41 -6.39 -6.15
N HIS A 259 1.62 -7.37 -7.03
CA HIS A 259 2.22 -8.65 -6.67
C HIS A 259 3.65 -8.49 -6.13
N THR A 260 4.46 -7.64 -6.75
CA THR A 260 5.81 -7.32 -6.27
C THR A 260 5.74 -6.68 -4.88
N MET A 261 4.85 -5.70 -4.69
CA MET A 261 4.66 -5.02 -3.42
C MET A 261 4.27 -5.97 -2.29
N VAL A 262 3.34 -6.88 -2.55
CA VAL A 262 2.89 -7.91 -1.59
C VAL A 262 4.04 -8.83 -1.19
N ARG A 263 4.87 -9.26 -2.14
CA ARG A 263 6.04 -10.12 -1.87
C ARG A 263 7.09 -9.39 -1.03
N VAL A 264 7.39 -8.14 -1.37
CA VAL A 264 8.35 -7.33 -0.62
C VAL A 264 7.87 -7.05 0.79
N ALA A 265 6.57 -6.76 0.97
CA ALA A 265 5.99 -6.57 2.29
C ALA A 265 6.12 -7.80 3.20
N ASN A 266 6.20 -9.01 2.64
CA ASN A 266 6.46 -10.23 3.39
C ASN A 266 7.94 -10.46 3.74
N GLN A 267 8.85 -9.87 2.97
CA GLN A 267 10.30 -9.97 3.21
C GLN A 267 10.81 -8.83 4.10
N GLY A 268 10.17 -7.69 4.04
CA GLY A 268 10.46 -6.52 4.87
C GLY A 268 9.62 -6.48 6.13
N ALA A 269 10.06 -5.73 7.11
CA ALA A 269 9.33 -5.50 8.34
C ALA A 269 8.26 -4.42 8.12
N GLY A 270 7.11 -4.73 7.59
CA GLY A 270 6.07 -3.72 7.43
C GLY A 270 4.76 -4.24 6.85
N TYR A 271 3.70 -3.48 7.05
CA TYR A 271 2.43 -3.71 6.38
C TYR A 271 2.53 -3.26 4.92
N MET A 272 1.91 -4.00 4.02
CA MET A 272 1.88 -3.65 2.61
C MET A 272 1.26 -2.26 2.36
N ALA A 273 0.24 -1.89 3.12
CA ALA A 273 -0.40 -0.59 3.01
C ALA A 273 0.57 0.57 3.25
N ASN A 274 1.51 0.42 4.20
CA ASN A 274 2.56 1.39 4.45
C ASN A 274 3.50 1.51 3.25
N TYR A 275 3.96 0.38 2.74
CA TYR A 275 4.80 0.31 1.56
C TYR A 275 4.13 0.93 0.32
N TYR A 276 2.88 0.54 0.04
CA TYR A 276 2.09 1.04 -1.08
C TYR A 276 1.89 2.55 -1.03
N ARG A 277 1.68 3.09 0.15
CA ARG A 277 1.48 4.53 0.39
C ARG A 277 2.67 5.38 -0.05
N TRP A 278 3.88 4.87 0.14
CA TRP A 278 5.11 5.62 -0.09
C TRP A 278 5.67 5.45 -1.50
N TYR A 279 5.54 4.25 -2.04
CA TYR A 279 6.17 3.86 -3.30
C TYR A 279 5.14 3.57 -4.38
N GLY A 280 3.87 3.56 -4.04
CA GLY A 280 2.79 3.20 -4.91
C GLY A 280 2.06 4.37 -5.54
N VAL A 281 1.02 4.00 -6.24
CA VAL A 281 0.12 4.90 -6.95
C VAL A 281 -0.68 5.78 -5.98
N THR A 282 -1.17 6.86 -6.48
CA THR A 282 -1.75 8.01 -5.78
C THR A 282 -3.11 7.78 -5.13
N GLU A 283 -3.67 6.59 -5.17
CA GLU A 283 -5.09 6.38 -4.93
C GLU A 283 -5.52 6.49 -3.47
N SER A 284 -4.65 6.19 -2.52
CA SER A 284 -4.99 6.32 -1.12
C SER A 284 -3.77 6.65 -0.27
N PRO A 285 -3.74 7.80 0.40
CA PRO A 285 -2.71 8.11 1.38
C PRO A 285 -2.80 7.21 2.61
N PHE A 286 -3.87 6.45 2.75
CA PHE A 286 -4.17 5.62 3.92
C PHE A 286 -3.92 4.12 3.70
N GLY A 287 -3.59 3.71 2.48
CA GLY A 287 -3.52 2.30 2.10
C GLY A 287 -4.87 1.59 2.18
N SER A 288 -4.99 0.49 1.48
CA SER A 288 -6.20 -0.31 1.48
C SER A 288 -6.03 -1.54 2.37
N PRO A 289 -6.97 -1.85 3.28
CA PRO A 289 -6.96 -3.09 4.05
C PRO A 289 -7.00 -4.34 3.15
N TYR A 290 -7.44 -4.20 1.92
CA TYR A 290 -7.42 -5.29 0.94
C TYR A 290 -5.98 -5.76 0.62
N TYR A 291 -5.01 -4.84 0.57
CA TYR A 291 -3.62 -5.22 0.32
C TYR A 291 -3.00 -6.00 1.49
N ASP A 292 -3.45 -5.77 2.72
CA ASP A 292 -3.05 -6.60 3.86
C ASP A 292 -3.63 -8.02 3.77
N ILE A 293 -4.84 -8.17 3.21
CA ILE A 293 -5.40 -9.49 2.88
C ILE A 293 -4.53 -10.18 1.83
N LEU A 294 -4.18 -9.49 0.75
CA LEU A 294 -3.29 -10.04 -0.30
C LEU A 294 -1.92 -10.45 0.28
N LYS A 295 -1.36 -9.65 1.19
CA LYS A 295 -0.11 -9.97 1.89
C LYS A 295 -0.23 -11.31 2.64
N GLY A 296 -1.33 -11.53 3.36
CA GLY A 296 -1.60 -12.80 4.05
C GLY A 296 -1.66 -13.98 3.09
N PHE A 297 -2.33 -13.84 1.94
CA PHE A 297 -2.37 -14.87 0.91
C PHE A 297 -0.98 -15.13 0.30
N ALA A 298 -0.24 -14.08 -0.02
CA ALA A 298 1.12 -14.23 -0.59
C ALA A 298 2.12 -14.82 0.41
N ALA A 299 1.92 -14.67 1.72
CA ALA A 299 2.73 -15.33 2.74
C ALA A 299 2.50 -16.86 2.73
N ALA A 300 1.27 -17.30 2.44
CA ALA A 300 0.96 -18.72 2.33
C ALA A 300 1.43 -19.31 1.00
N ASN A 301 1.18 -18.60 -0.13
CA ASN A 301 1.65 -19.01 -1.46
C ASN A 301 1.77 -17.76 -2.37
N PRO A 302 2.98 -17.38 -2.82
CA PRO A 302 3.20 -16.18 -3.61
C PRO A 302 2.87 -16.32 -5.09
N THR A 303 2.24 -17.40 -5.53
CA THR A 303 1.84 -17.55 -6.94
C THR A 303 0.66 -16.63 -7.29
N SER A 304 0.69 -16.05 -8.49
CA SER A 304 -0.34 -15.11 -8.93
C SER A 304 -1.78 -15.66 -8.82
N PRO A 305 -2.10 -16.88 -9.24
CA PRO A 305 -3.45 -17.42 -9.05
C PRO A 305 -3.87 -17.47 -7.57
N PHE A 306 -2.96 -17.83 -6.67
CA PHE A 306 -3.27 -17.92 -5.24
C PHE A 306 -3.48 -16.53 -4.62
N VAL A 307 -2.67 -15.56 -4.97
CA VAL A 307 -2.80 -14.17 -4.47
C VAL A 307 -4.06 -13.48 -5.02
N ARG A 308 -4.61 -13.94 -6.14
CA ARG A 308 -5.89 -13.45 -6.70
C ARG A 308 -7.14 -14.11 -6.10
N LEU A 309 -7.01 -15.15 -5.26
CA LEU A 309 -8.15 -15.79 -4.61
C LEU A 309 -9.08 -14.83 -3.87
N PRO A 310 -8.61 -13.78 -3.16
CA PRO A 310 -9.50 -12.79 -2.56
C PRO A 310 -10.47 -12.13 -3.56
N ALA A 311 -10.04 -11.85 -4.79
CA ALA A 311 -10.91 -11.33 -5.83
C ALA A 311 -12.00 -12.34 -6.23
N LEU A 312 -11.64 -13.61 -6.39
CA LEU A 312 -12.61 -14.69 -6.64
C LEU A 312 -13.61 -14.84 -5.49
N ILE A 313 -13.14 -14.81 -4.25
CA ILE A 313 -14.01 -14.87 -3.05
C ILE A 313 -14.99 -13.69 -3.06
N CYS A 314 -14.49 -12.48 -3.32
CA CYS A 314 -15.35 -11.29 -3.45
C CYS A 314 -16.38 -11.45 -4.56
N ALA A 315 -16.00 -12.03 -5.70
CA ALA A 315 -16.93 -12.29 -6.81
C ALA A 315 -18.06 -13.25 -6.42
N VAL A 316 -17.70 -14.37 -5.79
CA VAL A 316 -18.67 -15.37 -5.31
C VAL A 316 -19.64 -14.74 -4.32
N LEU A 317 -19.14 -13.98 -3.35
CA LEU A 317 -19.96 -13.30 -2.34
C LEU A 317 -20.82 -12.20 -2.98
N THR A 318 -20.29 -11.46 -3.94
CA THR A 318 -21.05 -10.44 -4.70
C THR A 318 -22.22 -11.08 -5.44
N TRP A 319 -22.00 -12.19 -6.14
CA TRP A 319 -23.08 -12.92 -6.79
C TRP A 319 -24.11 -13.44 -5.78
N MET A 320 -23.67 -13.97 -4.64
CA MET A 320 -24.59 -14.38 -3.58
C MET A 320 -25.47 -13.20 -3.10
N LEU A 321 -24.89 -12.03 -2.90
CA LEU A 321 -25.66 -10.83 -2.52
C LEU A 321 -26.66 -10.44 -3.62
N ILE A 322 -26.24 -10.45 -4.87
CA ILE A 322 -27.11 -10.14 -6.02
C ILE A 322 -28.26 -11.15 -6.09
N SER A 323 -27.96 -12.43 -6.13
CA SER A 323 -28.95 -13.49 -6.38
C SER A 323 -29.90 -13.73 -5.20
N LYS A 324 -29.41 -13.60 -3.96
CA LYS A 324 -30.16 -13.94 -2.74
C LYS A 324 -30.74 -12.73 -1.99
N SER A 325 -30.24 -11.52 -2.28
CA SER A 325 -30.67 -10.31 -1.58
C SER A 325 -31.27 -9.25 -2.51
N ILE A 326 -30.63 -8.98 -3.64
CA ILE A 326 -31.05 -7.89 -4.54
C ILE A 326 -32.22 -8.33 -5.44
N ILE A 327 -32.02 -9.40 -6.21
CA ILE A 327 -33.05 -9.87 -7.18
C ILE A 327 -34.37 -10.19 -6.48
N PRO A 328 -34.43 -10.85 -5.30
CA PRO A 328 -35.72 -11.06 -4.64
C PRO A 328 -36.47 -9.79 -4.26
N ARG A 329 -35.78 -8.66 -4.06
CA ARG A 329 -36.43 -7.37 -3.76
C ARG A 329 -37.10 -6.68 -4.95
N LEU A 330 -36.82 -7.14 -6.15
CA LEU A 330 -37.52 -6.65 -7.35
C LEU A 330 -39.02 -7.09 -7.39
N GLY A 331 -39.45 -7.88 -6.42
CA GLY A 331 -40.79 -8.42 -6.31
C GLY A 331 -40.97 -9.78 -7.01
N GLU A 332 -42.01 -10.53 -6.58
CA GLU A 332 -42.21 -11.90 -7.06
C GLU A 332 -42.40 -12.00 -8.58
N GLY A 333 -43.03 -11.01 -9.21
CA GLY A 333 -43.25 -10.98 -10.63
C GLY A 333 -41.97 -10.95 -11.47
N LEU A 334 -40.92 -10.26 -10.99
CA LEU A 334 -39.64 -10.18 -11.67
C LEU A 334 -38.68 -11.27 -11.22
N TYR A 335 -38.61 -11.57 -9.91
CA TYR A 335 -37.75 -12.59 -9.34
C TYR A 335 -37.94 -13.98 -9.96
N LYS A 336 -39.21 -14.38 -10.23
CA LYS A 336 -39.54 -15.69 -10.83
C LYS A 336 -39.22 -15.78 -12.31
N ARG A 337 -38.96 -14.66 -13.00
CA ARG A 337 -38.64 -14.65 -14.44
C ARG A 337 -37.17 -15.03 -14.66
N LYS A 338 -36.94 -16.07 -15.45
CA LYS A 338 -35.60 -16.50 -15.85
C LYS A 338 -34.81 -15.37 -16.52
N ILE A 339 -35.47 -14.55 -17.35
CA ILE A 339 -34.82 -13.44 -18.04
C ILE A 339 -34.16 -12.46 -17.05
N THR A 340 -34.85 -12.09 -15.96
CA THR A 340 -34.29 -11.19 -14.92
C THR A 340 -33.03 -11.72 -14.29
N THR A 341 -33.03 -13.01 -13.89
CA THR A 341 -31.90 -13.64 -13.24
C THR A 341 -30.71 -13.86 -14.17
N TRP A 342 -31.00 -14.26 -15.44
CA TRP A 342 -29.94 -14.43 -16.44
C TRP A 342 -29.31 -13.09 -16.88
N THR A 343 -30.14 -12.04 -17.04
CA THR A 343 -29.65 -10.69 -17.36
C THR A 343 -28.74 -10.18 -16.23
N ALA A 344 -29.16 -10.34 -14.97
CA ALA A 344 -28.34 -9.94 -13.82
C ALA A 344 -27.00 -10.73 -13.78
N ALA A 345 -27.03 -12.03 -14.07
CA ALA A 345 -25.82 -12.83 -14.15
C ALA A 345 -24.89 -12.39 -15.29
N GLY A 346 -25.45 -12.12 -16.47
CA GLY A 346 -24.68 -11.64 -17.63
C GLY A 346 -24.01 -10.30 -17.36
N VAL A 347 -24.76 -9.32 -16.83
CA VAL A 347 -24.21 -8.01 -16.46
C VAL A 347 -23.10 -8.16 -15.40
N PHE A 348 -23.36 -8.92 -14.35
CA PHE A 348 -22.36 -9.17 -13.31
C PHE A 348 -21.08 -9.79 -13.87
N LEU A 349 -21.19 -10.85 -14.67
CA LEU A 349 -20.04 -11.54 -15.25
C LEU A 349 -19.24 -10.62 -16.18
N ILE A 350 -19.91 -9.87 -17.08
CA ILE A 350 -19.22 -8.94 -17.99
C ILE A 350 -18.37 -7.94 -17.21
N PHE A 351 -18.95 -7.30 -16.19
CA PHE A 351 -18.20 -6.33 -15.39
C PHE A 351 -17.09 -6.99 -14.58
N HIS A 352 -17.35 -8.14 -13.96
CA HIS A 352 -16.33 -8.81 -13.16
C HIS A 352 -15.17 -9.32 -14.01
N MET A 353 -15.46 -9.96 -15.14
CA MET A 353 -14.43 -10.54 -16.01
C MET A 353 -13.53 -9.47 -16.63
N ALA A 354 -14.08 -8.31 -16.97
CA ALA A 354 -13.34 -7.22 -17.60
C ALA A 354 -12.45 -6.44 -16.59
N PHE A 355 -12.93 -6.23 -15.36
CA PHE A 355 -12.34 -5.23 -14.47
C PHE A 355 -11.89 -5.77 -13.10
N ASN A 356 -12.40 -6.91 -12.67
CA ASN A 356 -12.30 -7.34 -11.27
C ASN A 356 -11.60 -8.68 -11.06
N ASN A 357 -10.83 -9.17 -12.03
CA ASN A 357 -10.15 -10.47 -11.96
C ASN A 357 -8.69 -10.39 -11.45
N GLY A 358 -8.24 -9.20 -11.06
CA GLY A 358 -6.86 -8.96 -10.64
C GLY A 358 -6.66 -8.84 -9.14
N MET A 359 -5.55 -8.20 -8.76
CA MET A 359 -5.17 -7.91 -7.37
C MET A 359 -5.63 -6.54 -6.90
N ARG A 360 -6.39 -5.81 -7.70
CA ARG A 360 -6.91 -4.48 -7.37
C ARG A 360 -8.05 -4.56 -6.34
N PRO A 361 -8.28 -3.51 -5.55
CA PRO A 361 -9.28 -3.52 -4.48
C PRO A 361 -10.74 -3.42 -4.94
N GLU A 362 -11.02 -3.15 -6.22
CA GLU A 362 -12.37 -2.91 -6.74
C GLU A 362 -13.36 -4.06 -6.45
N PRO A 363 -13.01 -5.36 -6.58
CA PRO A 363 -13.93 -6.45 -6.22
C PRO A 363 -14.33 -6.41 -4.74
N PHE A 364 -13.38 -6.08 -3.87
CA PHE A 364 -13.61 -5.96 -2.44
C PHE A 364 -14.54 -4.77 -2.14
N VAL A 365 -14.29 -3.62 -2.77
CA VAL A 365 -15.11 -2.41 -2.61
C VAL A 365 -16.54 -2.63 -3.10
N ALA A 366 -16.71 -3.24 -4.27
CA ALA A 366 -18.03 -3.56 -4.83
C ALA A 366 -18.81 -4.51 -3.91
N MET A 367 -18.17 -5.56 -3.41
CA MET A 367 -18.76 -6.50 -2.45
C MET A 367 -19.18 -5.79 -1.16
N MET A 368 -18.32 -4.95 -0.58
CA MET A 368 -18.60 -4.23 0.66
C MET A 368 -19.71 -3.20 0.49
N ALA A 369 -19.77 -2.51 -0.66
CA ALA A 369 -20.85 -1.56 -0.95
C ALA A 369 -22.21 -2.26 -1.08
N LEU A 370 -22.28 -3.39 -1.78
CA LEU A 370 -23.50 -4.20 -1.86
C LEU A 370 -23.90 -4.79 -0.50
N LEU A 371 -22.95 -5.25 0.27
CA LEU A 371 -23.20 -5.77 1.62
C LEU A 371 -23.73 -4.66 2.54
N THR A 372 -23.16 -3.45 2.46
CA THR A 372 -23.66 -2.27 3.17
C THR A 372 -25.12 -2.05 2.89
N TRP A 373 -25.48 -1.95 1.60
CA TRP A 373 -26.87 -1.75 1.19
C TRP A 373 -27.79 -2.88 1.66
N ALA A 374 -27.40 -4.14 1.48
CA ALA A 374 -28.19 -5.29 1.91
C ALA A 374 -28.44 -5.35 3.42
N LEU A 375 -27.45 -4.94 4.23
CA LEU A 375 -27.54 -4.87 5.67
C LEU A 375 -28.44 -3.72 6.13
N LEU A 376 -28.39 -2.57 5.48
CA LEU A 376 -29.28 -1.45 5.73
C LEU A 376 -30.75 -1.84 5.48
N GLU A 377 -31.01 -2.43 4.33
CA GLU A 377 -32.34 -2.94 3.98
C GLU A 377 -32.83 -3.98 5.00
N LYS A 378 -31.95 -4.89 5.42
CA LYS A 378 -32.28 -5.86 6.47
C LYS A 378 -32.60 -5.18 7.79
N SER A 379 -31.85 -4.15 8.18
CA SER A 379 -32.09 -3.40 9.40
C SER A 379 -33.48 -2.72 9.39
N ILE A 380 -33.79 -2.05 8.29
CA ILE A 380 -35.06 -1.35 8.10
C ILE A 380 -36.23 -2.34 8.11
N ALA A 381 -36.11 -3.44 7.36
CA ALA A 381 -37.17 -4.43 7.25
C ALA A 381 -37.43 -5.21 8.55
N THR A 382 -36.40 -5.42 9.38
CA THR A 382 -36.51 -6.19 10.62
C THR A 382 -36.58 -5.34 11.88
N HIS A 383 -36.48 -4.02 11.76
CA HIS A 383 -36.39 -3.06 12.88
C HIS A 383 -35.29 -3.42 13.91
N ARG A 384 -34.22 -4.10 13.43
CA ARG A 384 -33.04 -4.50 14.23
C ARG A 384 -31.85 -3.61 13.92
N MET A 385 -31.08 -3.22 14.94
CA MET A 385 -29.95 -2.28 14.76
C MET A 385 -28.61 -2.94 14.48
N LEU A 386 -28.44 -4.23 14.79
CA LEU A 386 -27.17 -4.92 14.51
C LEU A 386 -26.80 -4.90 13.01
N PRO A 387 -27.71 -5.17 12.05
CA PRO A 387 -27.37 -5.07 10.64
C PRO A 387 -26.94 -3.66 10.24
N ALA A 388 -27.60 -2.60 10.73
CA ALA A 388 -27.17 -1.22 10.49
C ALA A 388 -25.79 -0.92 11.08
N THR A 389 -25.49 -1.47 12.24
CA THR A 389 -24.17 -1.33 12.89
C THR A 389 -23.07 -1.95 12.06
N ILE A 390 -23.29 -3.16 11.55
CA ILE A 390 -22.32 -3.84 10.67
C ILE A 390 -22.20 -3.12 9.31
N SER A 391 -23.30 -2.54 8.79
CA SER A 391 -23.28 -1.81 7.53
C SER A 391 -22.35 -0.58 7.57
N VAL A 392 -22.22 0.06 8.74
CA VAL A 392 -21.29 1.18 8.89
C VAL A 392 -19.83 0.71 8.82
N LEU A 393 -19.50 -0.45 9.38
CA LEU A 393 -18.16 -1.02 9.22
C LEU A 393 -17.87 -1.39 7.77
N THR A 394 -18.83 -2.05 7.08
CA THR A 394 -18.63 -2.43 5.67
C THR A 394 -18.51 -1.21 4.76
N ALA A 395 -19.23 -0.12 5.03
CA ALA A 395 -19.07 1.14 4.31
C ALA A 395 -17.71 1.78 4.57
N ALA A 396 -17.22 1.77 5.81
CA ALA A 396 -15.90 2.27 6.16
C ALA A 396 -14.79 1.45 5.47
N LEU A 397 -14.92 0.12 5.44
CA LEU A 397 -14.01 -0.77 4.70
C LEU A 397 -14.05 -0.51 3.18
N ALA A 398 -15.23 -0.29 2.60
CA ALA A 398 -15.33 0.06 1.18
C ALA A 398 -14.62 1.38 0.87
N LEU A 399 -14.86 2.42 1.68
CA LEU A 399 -14.26 3.74 1.48
C LEU A 399 -12.74 3.71 1.66
N SER A 400 -12.23 2.94 2.63
CA SER A 400 -10.78 2.78 2.83
C SER A 400 -10.11 1.94 1.74
N GLY A 401 -10.88 1.14 1.01
CA GLY A 401 -10.37 0.31 -0.08
C GLY A 401 -10.02 1.12 -1.32
N ASN A 402 -10.93 2.00 -1.74
CA ASN A 402 -10.80 2.83 -2.95
C ASN A 402 -11.82 3.96 -2.87
N PRO A 403 -11.58 5.14 -3.48
CA PRO A 403 -12.53 6.27 -3.54
C PRO A 403 -13.93 5.90 -4.05
N THR A 404 -14.07 4.88 -4.91
CA THR A 404 -15.39 4.37 -5.37
C THR A 404 -16.25 3.83 -4.22
N GLY A 405 -15.66 3.53 -3.07
CA GLY A 405 -16.35 3.18 -1.82
C GLY A 405 -17.30 4.26 -1.30
N LEU A 406 -17.26 5.49 -1.84
CA LEU A 406 -18.29 6.53 -1.63
C LEU A 406 -19.71 6.03 -1.97
N MET A 407 -19.85 5.03 -2.83
CA MET A 407 -21.15 4.41 -3.08
C MET A 407 -21.77 3.76 -1.84
N ALA A 408 -20.95 3.16 -0.99
CA ALA A 408 -21.40 2.61 0.30
C ALA A 408 -21.82 3.72 1.27
N VAL A 409 -21.08 4.84 1.28
CA VAL A 409 -21.45 6.02 2.08
C VAL A 409 -22.76 6.62 1.57
N ALA A 410 -22.97 6.71 0.26
CA ALA A 410 -24.22 7.16 -0.31
C ALA A 410 -25.41 6.28 0.11
N ALA A 411 -25.23 4.96 0.19
CA ALA A 411 -26.25 4.05 0.71
C ALA A 411 -26.57 4.34 2.20
N LEU A 412 -25.56 4.62 3.03
CA LEU A 412 -25.78 5.03 4.43
C LEU A 412 -26.59 6.34 4.51
N VAL A 413 -26.22 7.33 3.69
CA VAL A 413 -26.92 8.64 3.65
C VAL A 413 -28.38 8.45 3.23
N ALA A 414 -28.64 7.65 2.20
CA ALA A 414 -30.00 7.34 1.75
C ALA A 414 -30.84 6.65 2.84
N ALA A 415 -30.22 5.81 3.67
CA ALA A 415 -30.89 5.08 4.75
C ALA A 415 -31.06 5.86 6.06
N ILE A 416 -30.51 7.09 6.19
CA ILE A 416 -30.55 7.86 7.45
C ILE A 416 -31.98 8.03 7.96
N ARG A 417 -32.91 8.49 7.13
CA ARG A 417 -34.30 8.76 7.55
C ARG A 417 -35.01 7.50 8.07
N PRO A 418 -35.07 6.38 7.33
CA PRO A 418 -35.69 5.16 7.83
C PRO A 418 -34.99 4.58 9.06
N LEU A 419 -33.65 4.66 9.15
CA LEU A 419 -32.93 4.21 10.36
C LEU A 419 -33.25 5.06 11.60
N LEU A 420 -33.34 6.38 11.44
CA LEU A 420 -33.76 7.26 12.53
C LEU A 420 -35.18 6.96 12.99
N HIS A 421 -36.06 6.56 12.08
CA HIS A 421 -37.42 6.11 12.43
C HIS A 421 -37.36 4.84 13.27
N VAL A 422 -36.63 3.81 12.84
CA VAL A 422 -36.40 2.58 13.60
C VAL A 422 -35.81 2.87 15.00
N MET A 423 -34.83 3.77 15.09
CA MET A 423 -34.22 4.15 16.37
C MET A 423 -35.21 4.84 17.30
N ARG A 424 -36.09 5.71 16.75
CA ARG A 424 -37.12 6.42 17.55
C ARG A 424 -38.16 5.46 18.11
N GLU A 425 -38.65 4.52 17.32
CA GLU A 425 -39.59 3.48 17.77
C GLU A 425 -39.02 2.62 18.90
N ARG A 426 -37.72 2.40 18.90
CA ARG A 426 -37.01 1.60 19.91
C ARG A 426 -36.68 2.39 21.18
N ARG A 427 -36.64 3.73 21.09
CA ARG A 427 -36.20 4.61 22.18
C ARG A 427 -36.91 4.39 23.53
N PRO A 428 -38.19 4.06 23.59
CA PRO A 428 -38.83 3.79 24.88
C PRO A 428 -38.27 2.57 25.65
N ARG A 429 -37.64 1.63 24.91
CA ARG A 429 -37.09 0.37 25.47
C ARG A 429 -35.56 0.34 25.47
N VAL A 430 -34.93 1.12 24.63
CA VAL A 430 -33.48 1.12 24.40
C VAL A 430 -32.94 2.53 24.40
N GLY A 431 -32.07 2.85 25.31
CA GLY A 431 -31.43 4.17 25.37
C GLY A 431 -30.65 4.53 24.10
N VAL A 432 -30.58 5.82 23.77
CA VAL A 432 -29.91 6.33 22.56
C VAL A 432 -28.45 5.90 22.52
N ALA A 433 -27.72 5.96 23.65
CA ALA A 433 -26.33 5.57 23.73
C ALA A 433 -26.09 4.09 23.37
N ALA A 434 -27.00 3.19 23.79
CA ALA A 434 -26.92 1.76 23.48
C ALA A 434 -27.16 1.46 21.99
N GLN A 435 -27.81 2.35 21.27
CA GLN A 435 -28.02 2.25 19.82
C GLN A 435 -26.89 2.90 19.02
N ILE A 436 -26.45 4.10 19.40
CA ILE A 436 -25.43 4.87 18.66
C ILE A 436 -24.01 4.39 18.97
N GLY A 437 -23.75 3.97 20.21
CA GLY A 437 -22.40 3.54 20.63
C GLY A 437 -21.79 2.45 19.74
N PRO A 438 -22.49 1.32 19.50
CA PRO A 438 -22.01 0.26 18.60
C PRO A 438 -21.82 0.75 17.14
N ILE A 439 -22.72 1.61 16.63
CA ILE A 439 -22.63 2.19 15.28
C ILE A 439 -21.35 3.01 15.16
N ALA A 440 -21.12 3.93 16.10
CA ALA A 440 -19.93 4.77 16.12
C ALA A 440 -18.65 3.93 16.29
N ALA A 441 -18.66 2.91 17.17
CA ALA A 441 -17.53 2.00 17.33
C ALA A 441 -17.19 1.28 16.02
N SER A 442 -18.21 0.81 15.29
CA SER A 442 -18.04 0.15 13.98
C SER A 442 -17.44 1.07 12.92
N GLY A 443 -17.87 2.35 12.86
CA GLY A 443 -17.32 3.33 11.94
C GLY A 443 -15.86 3.67 12.26
N PHE A 444 -15.55 3.92 13.54
CA PHE A 444 -14.19 4.25 13.95
C PHE A 444 -13.23 3.05 13.96
N ALA A 445 -13.72 1.81 13.91
CA ALA A 445 -12.87 0.63 13.84
C ALA A 445 -11.93 0.63 12.63
N ILE A 446 -12.32 1.29 11.53
CA ILE A 446 -11.48 1.43 10.35
C ILE A 446 -10.13 2.11 10.66
N LEU A 447 -10.05 2.93 11.68
CA LEU A 447 -8.81 3.59 12.08
C LEU A 447 -7.73 2.60 12.51
N THR A 448 -8.09 1.38 12.95
CA THR A 448 -7.11 0.32 13.22
C THR A 448 -6.49 -0.24 11.94
N CYS A 449 -7.25 -0.31 10.86
CA CYS A 449 -6.74 -0.73 9.56
C CYS A 449 -5.90 0.38 8.91
N VAL A 450 -6.40 1.63 8.98
CA VAL A 450 -5.75 2.78 8.33
C VAL A 450 -4.48 3.21 9.05
N PHE A 451 -4.47 3.16 10.39
CA PHE A 451 -3.36 3.65 11.22
C PHE A 451 -2.69 2.53 12.04
N GLY A 452 -2.85 1.27 11.62
CA GLY A 452 -2.31 0.13 12.37
C GLY A 452 -0.81 0.22 12.59
N ASP A 453 -0.08 0.51 11.54
CA ASP A 453 1.38 0.50 11.48
C ASP A 453 2.03 1.89 11.55
N HIS A 454 1.26 2.99 11.50
CA HIS A 454 1.79 4.36 11.46
C HIS A 454 0.92 5.32 12.26
N ASN A 455 1.35 6.56 12.37
CA ASN A 455 0.64 7.63 13.07
C ASN A 455 0.21 8.76 12.12
N ILE A 456 -0.57 9.71 12.62
CA ILE A 456 -1.06 10.83 11.80
C ILE A 456 0.08 11.75 11.31
N GLY A 457 1.19 11.82 12.04
CA GLY A 457 2.37 12.57 11.61
C GLY A 457 2.98 11.97 10.34
N ALA A 458 3.09 10.64 10.28
CA ALA A 458 3.56 9.92 9.09
C ALA A 458 2.64 10.16 7.87
N VAL A 459 1.31 10.20 8.07
CA VAL A 459 0.36 10.49 6.98
C VAL A 459 0.53 11.92 6.45
N ARG A 460 0.69 12.89 7.34
CA ARG A 460 0.91 14.30 6.94
C ARG A 460 2.19 14.44 6.13
N GLU A 461 3.28 13.82 6.60
CA GLU A 461 4.56 13.84 5.90
C GLU A 461 4.47 13.11 4.55
N ALA A 462 3.78 11.95 4.48
CA ALA A 462 3.53 11.25 3.24
C ALA A 462 2.81 12.12 2.22
N THR A 463 1.76 12.79 2.67
CA THR A 463 0.96 13.68 1.81
C THR A 463 1.78 14.85 1.30
N ARG A 464 2.66 15.43 2.14
CA ARG A 464 3.57 16.50 1.75
C ARG A 464 4.56 16.03 0.69
N VAL A 465 5.32 14.98 0.97
CA VAL A 465 6.30 14.41 0.02
C VAL A 465 5.67 14.07 -1.33
N ARG A 466 4.44 13.61 -1.29
CA ARG A 466 3.69 13.27 -2.50
C ARG A 466 3.24 14.49 -3.29
N GLY A 467 2.83 15.55 -2.61
CA GLY A 467 2.55 16.85 -3.23
C GLY A 467 3.78 17.42 -3.93
N ASP A 468 4.95 17.25 -3.33
CA ASP A 468 6.22 17.71 -3.89
C ASP A 468 6.65 16.90 -5.15
N ILE A 469 6.35 15.60 -5.18
CA ILE A 469 6.72 14.72 -6.31
C ILE A 469 5.68 14.78 -7.45
N GLY A 470 4.38 14.91 -7.12
CA GLY A 470 3.28 14.85 -8.07
C GLY A 470 3.32 15.88 -9.20
N PRO A 471 3.60 17.19 -8.95
CA PRO A 471 3.66 18.20 -10.01
C PRO A 471 4.79 17.97 -11.02
N VAL A 472 5.91 17.43 -10.58
CA VAL A 472 7.09 17.20 -11.44
C VAL A 472 6.83 16.08 -12.46
N SER A 473 6.10 15.06 -12.08
CA SER A 473 5.75 13.94 -12.98
C SER A 473 4.84 14.36 -14.13
N TYR A 474 3.87 15.24 -13.87
CA TYR A 474 2.95 15.74 -14.92
C TYR A 474 3.59 16.77 -15.85
N THR A 475 4.53 17.57 -15.39
CA THR A 475 5.24 18.55 -16.25
C THR A 475 6.19 17.87 -17.22
N HIS A 476 6.86 16.78 -16.83
CA HIS A 476 7.72 16.02 -17.74
C HIS A 476 6.92 15.26 -18.81
N LEU A 477 5.76 14.71 -18.51
CA LEU A 477 4.89 14.08 -19.51
C LEU A 477 4.36 15.11 -20.53
N ARG A 478 3.93 16.30 -20.09
CA ARG A 478 3.51 17.39 -21.01
C ARG A 478 4.66 17.93 -21.86
N ALA A 479 5.88 17.99 -21.35
CA ALA A 479 7.04 18.45 -22.12
C ALA A 479 7.43 17.46 -23.23
N HIS A 480 7.13 16.17 -23.08
CA HIS A 480 7.32 15.18 -24.15
C HIS A 480 6.20 15.20 -25.20
N GLU A 481 4.95 15.47 -24.81
CA GLU A 481 3.82 15.59 -25.74
C GLU A 481 3.92 16.84 -26.63
N THR A 482 4.46 17.96 -26.11
CA THR A 482 4.65 19.20 -26.90
C THR A 482 5.85 19.17 -27.83
N LYS A 483 6.73 18.19 -27.76
CA LYS A 483 7.84 18.00 -28.71
C LYS A 483 7.53 17.01 -29.84
N ALA A 484 6.38 16.36 -29.81
CA ALA A 484 5.94 15.37 -30.80
C ALA A 484 4.93 15.92 -31.83
N ASN A 485 4.66 17.24 -31.82
CA ASN A 485 3.83 17.94 -32.84
C ASN A 485 4.69 18.90 -33.64
#